data_76932cc6c83a8f31cabcea3fc9f4f3a6
#
_entry.id   76932cc6c83a8f31cabcea3fc9f4f3a6
#
_cell.length_a   1.000
_cell.length_b   1.000
_cell.length_c   1.000
_cell.angle_alpha   90.00
_cell.angle_beta   90.00
_cell.angle_gamma   90.00
#
_symmetry.space_group_name_H-M   'P 1'
#
loop_
_entity.id
_entity.type
_entity.pdbx_description
1 polymer ?
#
loop_
_entity_poly.entity_id
_entity_poly.type
_entity_poly.pdbx_seq_one_letter_code
_entity_poly.pdbx_strand_id
1 'polypeptide(L)'
;IIKEVSESLIRHKFQGSVVLDPVMIATSGASLLQDDARQAMIDYLFPLVDIITPNLFEAASLAQTKSINSLAEQKEVALFIKNSLKTKRVLIKGGHFEQGECTDLFLDIDNSFQTYASKKIYSKNTHGTGCSLSSAIASYLALGYDYKTSIGLAKEYVYLAILESKDIFSGKGNGSLNHFFNPQKQKFYESNCE
;
A
#
# COMPACT_ATOMS: atom_id res chain seq x y z
N ILE A 1 -9.55 -12.95 -13.84
CA ILE A 1 -8.20 -12.78 -13.27
C ILE A 1 -8.26 -12.84 -11.73
N ILE A 2 -9.05 -11.99 -11.04
CA ILE A 2 -9.10 -11.92 -9.56
C ILE A 2 -9.42 -13.28 -8.92
N LYS A 3 -10.45 -13.96 -9.42
CA LYS A 3 -10.81 -15.32 -8.95
C LYS A 3 -9.68 -16.32 -9.17
N GLU A 4 -9.05 -16.31 -10.33
CA GLU A 4 -7.94 -17.22 -10.63
C GLU A 4 -6.73 -17.00 -9.70
N VAL A 5 -6.42 -15.74 -9.39
CA VAL A 5 -5.36 -15.43 -8.40
C VAL A 5 -5.73 -16.00 -7.04
N SER A 6 -6.96 -15.78 -6.56
CA SER A 6 -7.41 -16.29 -5.26
C SER A 6 -7.41 -17.82 -5.20
N GLU A 7 -7.93 -18.48 -6.25
CA GLU A 7 -7.93 -19.93 -6.38
C GLU A 7 -6.50 -20.51 -6.43
N SER A 8 -5.59 -19.78 -7.10
CA SER A 8 -4.19 -20.19 -7.17
C SER A 8 -3.50 -20.10 -5.80
N LEU A 9 -3.71 -19.03 -5.05
CA LEU A 9 -3.19 -18.90 -3.68
C LEU A 9 -3.68 -20.04 -2.77
N ILE A 10 -4.96 -20.40 -2.87
CA ILE A 10 -5.57 -21.50 -2.11
C ILE A 10 -5.00 -22.85 -2.57
N ARG A 11 -5.01 -23.11 -3.88
CA ARG A 11 -4.57 -24.37 -4.49
C ARG A 11 -3.13 -24.71 -4.13
N HIS A 12 -2.27 -23.70 -4.19
CA HIS A 12 -0.84 -23.89 -3.88
C HIS A 12 -0.51 -23.72 -2.39
N LYS A 13 -1.52 -23.50 -1.54
CA LYS A 13 -1.34 -23.31 -0.08
C LYS A 13 -0.22 -22.32 0.23
N PHE A 14 -0.25 -21.16 -0.45
CA PHE A 14 0.81 -20.17 -0.30
C PHE A 14 0.98 -19.76 1.17
N GLN A 15 2.20 -19.83 1.69
CA GLN A 15 2.53 -19.58 3.10
C GLN A 15 3.19 -18.22 3.34
N GLY A 16 3.52 -17.50 2.28
CA GLY A 16 4.13 -16.17 2.38
C GLY A 16 3.10 -15.07 2.72
N SER A 17 3.59 -13.90 3.12
CA SER A 17 2.73 -12.72 3.32
C SER A 17 2.23 -12.19 1.97
N VAL A 18 0.93 -11.92 1.90
CA VAL A 18 0.28 -11.36 0.71
C VAL A 18 -0.07 -9.90 0.97
N VAL A 19 0.54 -9.01 0.20
CA VAL A 19 0.29 -7.56 0.21
C VAL A 19 -0.54 -7.20 -1.01
N LEU A 20 -1.71 -6.61 -0.81
CA LEU A 20 -2.60 -6.18 -1.89
C LEU A 20 -2.69 -4.65 -1.96
N ASP A 21 -2.27 -4.06 -3.06
CA ASP A 21 -2.59 -2.67 -3.40
C ASP A 21 -3.92 -2.66 -4.18
N PRO A 22 -5.04 -2.19 -3.57
CA PRO A 22 -6.35 -2.26 -4.18
C PRO A 22 -6.56 -1.10 -5.15
N VAL A 23 -5.80 -1.08 -6.25
CA VAL A 23 -5.86 -0.01 -7.25
C VAL A 23 -7.23 -0.02 -7.93
N MET A 24 -8.09 0.91 -7.54
CA MET A 24 -9.46 1.05 -8.07
C MET A 24 -9.71 2.38 -8.76
N ILE A 25 -8.97 3.42 -8.36
CA ILE A 25 -9.19 4.80 -8.79
C ILE A 25 -7.85 5.40 -9.23
N ALA A 26 -7.82 5.95 -10.45
CA ALA A 26 -6.66 6.72 -10.91
C ALA A 26 -6.48 8.00 -10.07
N THR A 27 -5.26 8.53 -10.05
CA THR A 27 -4.96 9.82 -9.41
C THR A 27 -5.81 10.97 -9.97
N SER A 28 -6.33 10.80 -11.20
CA SER A 28 -7.27 11.73 -11.85
C SER A 28 -8.72 11.60 -11.35
N GLY A 29 -9.02 10.65 -10.47
CA GLY A 29 -10.38 10.34 -10.00
C GLY A 29 -11.18 9.41 -10.92
N ALA A 30 -10.62 8.98 -12.04
CA ALA A 30 -11.31 8.03 -12.93
C ALA A 30 -11.30 6.62 -12.33
N SER A 31 -12.44 5.92 -12.40
CA SER A 31 -12.52 4.51 -12.02
C SER A 31 -11.66 3.67 -12.98
N LEU A 32 -10.74 2.90 -12.43
CA LEU A 32 -9.89 1.95 -13.16
C LEU A 32 -10.45 0.53 -13.13
N LEU A 33 -11.37 0.26 -12.20
CA LEU A 33 -11.93 -1.05 -11.98
C LEU A 33 -13.46 -0.99 -12.16
N GLN A 34 -14.00 -1.95 -12.86
CA GLN A 34 -15.46 -2.14 -12.98
C GLN A 34 -16.03 -2.64 -11.64
N ASP A 35 -17.30 -2.37 -11.37
CA ASP A 35 -17.94 -2.68 -10.08
C ASP A 35 -17.92 -4.18 -9.76
N ASP A 36 -18.10 -5.02 -10.78
CA ASP A 36 -18.02 -6.49 -10.65
C ASP A 36 -16.62 -6.97 -10.27
N ALA A 37 -15.57 -6.34 -10.82
CA ALA A 37 -14.19 -6.64 -10.48
C ALA A 37 -13.82 -6.14 -9.06
N ARG A 38 -14.36 -4.98 -8.65
CA ARG A 38 -14.23 -4.48 -7.29
C ARG A 38 -14.87 -5.45 -6.29
N GLN A 39 -16.10 -5.88 -6.56
CA GLN A 39 -16.79 -6.84 -5.71
C GLN A 39 -16.04 -8.18 -5.66
N ALA A 40 -15.56 -8.66 -6.79
CA ALA A 40 -14.75 -9.87 -6.84
C ALA A 40 -13.46 -9.76 -6.00
N MET A 41 -12.80 -8.60 -5.98
CA MET A 41 -11.62 -8.38 -5.14
C MET A 41 -11.96 -8.44 -3.65
N ILE A 42 -13.08 -7.83 -3.25
CA ILE A 42 -13.56 -7.88 -1.87
C ILE A 42 -13.92 -9.31 -1.46
N ASP A 43 -14.65 -10.05 -2.31
CA ASP A 43 -15.17 -11.36 -1.96
C ASP A 43 -14.09 -12.45 -1.97
N TYR A 44 -13.14 -12.38 -2.90
CA TYR A 44 -12.20 -13.47 -3.15
C TYR A 44 -10.77 -13.19 -2.68
N LEU A 45 -10.28 -11.94 -2.74
CA LEU A 45 -8.89 -11.64 -2.39
C LEU A 45 -8.75 -11.08 -0.95
N PHE A 46 -9.62 -10.17 -0.51
CA PHE A 46 -9.48 -9.54 0.80
C PHE A 46 -9.39 -10.55 1.96
N PRO A 47 -10.17 -11.65 1.98
CA PRO A 47 -10.03 -12.66 3.05
C PRO A 47 -8.70 -13.43 3.04
N LEU A 48 -8.00 -13.44 1.90
CA LEU A 48 -6.75 -14.20 1.72
C LEU A 48 -5.50 -13.36 1.97
N VAL A 49 -5.62 -12.02 1.92
CA VAL A 49 -4.45 -11.15 2.03
C VAL A 49 -4.14 -10.80 3.48
N ASP A 50 -2.86 -10.53 3.75
CA ASP A 50 -2.40 -10.20 5.09
C ASP A 50 -2.46 -8.71 5.37
N ILE A 51 -2.36 -7.88 4.34
CA ILE A 51 -2.47 -6.43 4.42
C ILE A 51 -2.98 -5.85 3.10
N ILE A 52 -3.87 -4.87 3.18
CA ILE A 52 -4.26 -4.03 2.03
C ILE A 52 -3.71 -2.62 2.21
N THR A 53 -3.38 -1.95 1.09
CA THR A 53 -2.73 -0.64 1.10
C THR A 53 -3.50 0.43 0.32
N PRO A 54 -4.78 0.72 0.64
CA PRO A 54 -5.55 1.73 -0.07
C PRO A 54 -5.00 3.15 0.15
N ASN A 55 -5.12 4.01 -0.87
CA ASN A 55 -5.00 5.45 -0.67
C ASN A 55 -6.31 6.01 -0.06
N LEU A 56 -6.36 7.33 0.28
CA LEU A 56 -7.54 7.95 0.90
C LEU A 56 -8.80 7.83 0.04
N PHE A 57 -8.70 7.95 -1.28
CA PHE A 57 -9.85 7.83 -2.18
C PHE A 57 -10.36 6.40 -2.26
N GLU A 58 -9.46 5.45 -2.34
CA GLU A 58 -9.76 4.01 -2.32
C GLU A 58 -10.37 3.59 -0.97
N ALA A 59 -9.81 4.05 0.14
CA ALA A 59 -10.32 3.79 1.47
C ALA A 59 -11.72 4.40 1.67
N ALA A 60 -11.95 5.63 1.24
CA ALA A 60 -13.26 6.27 1.27
C ALA A 60 -14.28 5.49 0.43
N SER A 61 -13.88 5.05 -0.77
CA SER A 61 -14.72 4.24 -1.65
C SER A 61 -15.06 2.87 -1.04
N LEU A 62 -14.10 2.20 -0.40
CA LEU A 62 -14.32 0.93 0.29
C LEU A 62 -15.26 1.09 1.49
N ALA A 63 -15.15 2.18 2.22
CA ALA A 63 -16.01 2.49 3.37
C ALA A 63 -17.33 3.18 2.99
N GLN A 64 -17.58 3.41 1.69
CA GLN A 64 -18.77 4.11 1.19
C GLN A 64 -18.97 5.51 1.81
N THR A 65 -17.87 6.20 2.11
CA THR A 65 -17.87 7.59 2.56
C THR A 65 -17.40 8.55 1.47
N LYS A 66 -17.73 9.83 1.60
CA LYS A 66 -17.39 10.84 0.57
C LYS A 66 -15.89 11.21 0.60
N SER A 67 -15.33 11.31 1.79
CA SER A 67 -13.94 11.74 1.98
C SER A 67 -13.43 11.34 3.37
N ILE A 68 -12.12 11.45 3.58
CA ILE A 68 -11.45 11.27 4.86
C ILE A 68 -10.61 12.53 5.08
N ASN A 69 -10.96 13.34 6.07
CA ASN A 69 -10.41 14.69 6.26
C ASN A 69 -9.61 14.83 7.58
N SER A 70 -9.58 13.79 8.39
CA SER A 70 -8.86 13.80 9.66
C SER A 70 -8.27 12.42 9.97
N LEU A 71 -7.28 12.40 10.86
CA LEU A 71 -6.71 11.16 11.37
C LEU A 71 -7.74 10.32 12.15
N ALA A 72 -8.71 10.97 12.81
CA ALA A 72 -9.80 10.29 13.49
C ALA A 72 -10.69 9.53 12.50
N GLU A 73 -11.14 10.19 11.43
CA GLU A 73 -11.91 9.57 10.36
C GLU A 73 -11.11 8.45 9.67
N GLN A 74 -9.80 8.64 9.48
CA GLN A 74 -8.94 7.61 8.89
C GLN A 74 -8.89 6.35 9.77
N LYS A 75 -8.85 6.50 11.09
CA LYS A 75 -8.92 5.36 12.04
C LYS A 75 -10.26 4.64 11.98
N GLU A 76 -11.37 5.39 11.94
CA GLU A 76 -12.72 4.82 11.84
C GLU A 76 -12.89 4.03 10.52
N VAL A 77 -12.43 4.60 9.41
CA VAL A 77 -12.45 3.95 8.09
C VAL A 77 -11.58 2.70 8.07
N ALA A 78 -10.39 2.74 8.67
CA ALA A 78 -9.51 1.57 8.75
C ALA A 78 -10.17 0.41 9.54
N LEU A 79 -10.82 0.72 10.67
CA LEU A 79 -11.58 -0.27 11.45
C LEU A 79 -12.78 -0.82 10.66
N PHE A 80 -13.52 0.06 9.97
CA PHE A 80 -14.63 -0.38 9.12
C PHE A 80 -14.15 -1.36 8.04
N ILE A 81 -13.09 -0.99 7.30
CA ILE A 81 -12.53 -1.83 6.24
C ILE A 81 -12.10 -3.18 6.82
N LYS A 82 -11.33 -3.19 7.91
CA LYS A 82 -10.85 -4.41 8.54
C LYS A 82 -11.99 -5.34 8.92
N ASN A 83 -13.00 -4.82 9.60
CA ASN A 83 -14.08 -5.64 10.17
C ASN A 83 -15.12 -6.05 9.11
N SER A 84 -15.53 -5.11 8.24
CA SER A 84 -16.61 -5.36 7.26
C SER A 84 -16.11 -6.11 6.03
N LEU A 85 -14.86 -5.88 5.61
CA LEU A 85 -14.29 -6.51 4.42
C LEU A 85 -13.35 -7.68 4.73
N LYS A 86 -13.27 -8.09 6.02
CA LYS A 86 -12.54 -9.27 6.50
C LYS A 86 -11.04 -9.27 6.15
N THR A 87 -10.41 -8.08 6.13
CA THR A 87 -8.96 -7.99 5.97
C THR A 87 -8.26 -8.13 7.32
N LYS A 88 -7.03 -8.64 7.33
CA LYS A 88 -6.27 -8.80 8.59
C LYS A 88 -5.67 -7.46 9.05
N ARG A 89 -5.12 -6.68 8.12
CA ARG A 89 -4.44 -5.40 8.36
C ARG A 89 -4.77 -4.40 7.26
N VAL A 90 -4.72 -3.12 7.61
CA VAL A 90 -5.00 -2.01 6.68
C VAL A 90 -3.92 -0.95 6.81
N LEU A 91 -3.33 -0.53 5.70
CA LEU A 91 -2.45 0.64 5.61
C LEU A 91 -3.12 1.69 4.72
N ILE A 92 -3.74 2.72 5.30
CA ILE A 92 -4.29 3.84 4.52
C ILE A 92 -3.19 4.84 4.24
N LYS A 93 -2.88 5.05 2.95
CA LYS A 93 -1.79 5.91 2.46
C LYS A 93 -2.22 7.37 2.35
N GLY A 94 -1.32 8.30 2.70
CA GLY A 94 -1.34 9.67 2.20
C GLY A 94 -2.32 10.64 2.87
N GLY A 95 -2.52 10.55 4.18
CA GLY A 95 -3.22 11.63 4.92
C GLY A 95 -2.40 12.92 4.92
N HIS A 96 -2.99 14.01 4.40
CA HIS A 96 -2.39 15.35 4.37
C HIS A 96 -3.19 16.24 5.33
N PHE A 97 -3.18 15.89 6.62
CA PHE A 97 -3.97 16.61 7.63
C PHE A 97 -3.25 17.85 8.19
N GLU A 98 -1.91 17.86 8.09
CA GLU A 98 -1.08 19.02 8.46
C GLU A 98 -0.32 19.54 7.23
N GLN A 99 -0.08 20.85 7.19
CA GLN A 99 0.63 21.46 6.07
C GLN A 99 2.06 20.91 5.97
N GLY A 100 2.38 20.32 4.81
CA GLY A 100 3.73 19.86 4.48
C GLY A 100 4.08 18.45 4.92
N GLU A 101 3.14 17.69 5.49
CA GLU A 101 3.35 16.29 5.85
C GLU A 101 2.42 15.32 5.11
N CYS A 102 2.93 14.11 4.92
CA CYS A 102 2.17 12.96 4.42
C CYS A 102 2.17 11.89 5.49
N THR A 103 1.01 11.57 6.05
CA THR A 103 0.86 10.60 7.12
C THR A 103 0.10 9.37 6.63
N ASP A 104 0.72 8.21 6.69
CA ASP A 104 0.06 6.92 6.48
C ASP A 104 -0.37 6.35 7.82
N LEU A 105 -1.55 5.71 7.87
CA LEU A 105 -2.09 5.08 9.05
C LEU A 105 -2.14 3.57 8.87
N PHE A 106 -1.46 2.85 9.74
CA PHE A 106 -1.49 1.39 9.81
C PHE A 106 -2.39 0.93 10.96
N LEU A 107 -3.28 -0.02 10.67
CA LEU A 107 -4.09 -0.77 11.62
C LEU A 107 -3.64 -2.23 11.60
N ASP A 108 -3.13 -2.70 12.74
CA ASP A 108 -2.65 -4.07 12.90
C ASP A 108 -3.79 -5.06 13.26
N ILE A 109 -3.43 -6.32 13.31
CA ILE A 109 -4.37 -7.42 13.61
C ILE A 109 -4.96 -7.30 15.03
N ASP A 110 -4.21 -6.78 15.98
CA ASP A 110 -4.60 -6.56 17.38
C ASP A 110 -5.39 -5.26 17.60
N ASN A 111 -5.78 -4.57 16.53
CA ASN A 111 -6.42 -3.26 16.53
C ASN A 111 -5.53 -2.11 17.04
N SER A 112 -4.24 -2.32 17.19
CA SER A 112 -3.30 -1.21 17.44
C SER A 112 -3.11 -0.36 16.18
N PHE A 113 -2.94 0.94 16.40
CA PHE A 113 -2.66 1.90 15.34
C PHE A 113 -1.21 2.37 15.40
N GLN A 114 -0.63 2.57 14.22
CA GLN A 114 0.64 3.26 14.06
C GLN A 114 0.58 4.23 12.89
N THR A 115 1.20 5.39 13.04
CA THR A 115 1.32 6.40 11.98
C THR A 115 2.76 6.47 11.50
N TYR A 116 2.92 6.74 10.20
CA TYR A 116 4.19 6.98 9.55
C TYR A 116 4.11 8.32 8.84
N ALA A 117 4.77 9.33 9.40
CA ALA A 117 4.83 10.66 8.83
C ALA A 117 6.11 10.85 8.00
N SER A 118 6.00 11.61 6.92
CA SER A 118 7.14 12.07 6.13
C SER A 118 6.86 13.46 5.59
N LYS A 119 7.90 14.25 5.35
CA LYS A 119 7.75 15.55 4.71
C LYS A 119 7.24 15.38 3.28
N LYS A 120 6.35 16.26 2.86
CA LYS A 120 5.85 16.27 1.49
C LYS A 120 6.97 16.70 0.54
N ILE A 121 7.23 15.89 -0.50
CA ILE A 121 8.13 16.24 -1.58
C ILE A 121 7.28 16.76 -2.75
N TYR A 122 7.59 17.96 -3.23
CA TYR A 122 6.98 18.52 -4.43
C TYR A 122 7.75 18.02 -5.65
N SER A 123 7.21 17.01 -6.31
CA SER A 123 7.78 16.37 -7.50
C SER A 123 6.70 16.04 -8.51
N LYS A 124 7.02 16.10 -9.80
CA LYS A 124 6.21 15.52 -10.87
C LYS A 124 6.45 14.02 -11.04
N ASN A 125 7.57 13.51 -10.50
CA ASN A 125 8.01 12.13 -10.64
C ASN A 125 7.41 11.25 -9.52
N THR A 126 6.10 11.04 -9.58
CA THR A 126 5.34 10.27 -8.58
C THR A 126 4.67 9.03 -9.16
N HIS A 127 4.89 8.75 -10.46
CA HIS A 127 4.31 7.57 -11.09
C HIS A 127 4.92 6.29 -10.49
N GLY A 128 4.08 5.37 -10.07
CA GLY A 128 4.49 4.10 -9.46
C GLY A 128 4.72 4.13 -7.95
N THR A 129 4.46 5.24 -7.26
CA THR A 129 4.64 5.38 -5.79
C THR A 129 3.88 4.29 -5.01
N GLY A 130 2.58 4.07 -5.30
CA GLY A 130 1.76 3.05 -4.62
C GLY A 130 2.29 1.64 -4.85
N CYS A 131 2.53 1.29 -6.11
CA CYS A 131 3.08 -0.03 -6.49
C CYS A 131 4.44 -0.29 -5.86
N SER A 132 5.30 0.73 -5.79
CA SER A 132 6.63 0.62 -5.16
C SER A 132 6.52 0.41 -3.66
N LEU A 133 5.58 1.10 -2.99
CA LEU A 133 5.36 0.94 -1.55
C LEU A 133 4.90 -0.47 -1.22
N SER A 134 3.87 -0.97 -1.90
CA SER A 134 3.34 -2.32 -1.65
C SER A 134 4.37 -3.42 -1.97
N SER A 135 5.15 -3.26 -3.04
CA SER A 135 6.24 -4.18 -3.40
C SER A 135 7.38 -4.16 -2.37
N ALA A 136 7.75 -2.97 -1.88
CA ALA A 136 8.77 -2.83 -0.84
C ALA A 136 8.32 -3.47 0.48
N ILE A 137 7.05 -3.24 0.90
CA ILE A 137 6.49 -3.93 2.08
C ILE A 137 6.59 -5.44 1.93
N ALA A 138 6.15 -6.00 0.79
CA ALA A 138 6.22 -7.42 0.52
C ALA A 138 7.66 -7.95 0.57
N SER A 139 8.62 -7.19 0.03
CA SER A 139 10.04 -7.54 0.04
C SER A 139 10.63 -7.56 1.45
N TYR A 140 10.32 -6.56 2.29
CA TYR A 140 10.80 -6.54 3.68
C TYR A 140 10.16 -7.64 4.54
N LEU A 141 8.87 -7.96 4.32
CA LEU A 141 8.22 -9.10 4.95
C LEU A 141 8.89 -10.42 4.55
N ALA A 142 9.24 -10.58 3.26
CA ALA A 142 9.97 -11.76 2.78
C ALA A 142 11.40 -11.88 3.36
N LEU A 143 12.01 -10.76 3.77
CA LEU A 143 13.28 -10.73 4.49
C LEU A 143 13.14 -11.01 5.99
N GLY A 144 11.91 -11.29 6.49
CA GLY A 144 11.63 -11.66 7.87
C GLY A 144 11.38 -10.50 8.83
N TYR A 145 11.25 -9.26 8.33
CA TYR A 145 10.83 -8.14 9.19
C TYR A 145 9.34 -8.23 9.55
N ASP A 146 8.96 -7.72 10.72
CA ASP A 146 7.56 -7.56 11.10
C ASP A 146 6.85 -6.49 10.26
N TYR A 147 5.50 -6.41 10.33
CA TYR A 147 4.72 -5.48 9.53
C TYR A 147 5.04 -4.01 9.82
N LYS A 148 5.23 -3.64 11.09
CA LYS A 148 5.50 -2.25 11.49
C LYS A 148 6.83 -1.78 10.94
N THR A 149 7.85 -2.60 11.08
CA THR A 149 9.19 -2.34 10.55
C THR A 149 9.19 -2.32 9.02
N SER A 150 8.54 -3.29 8.38
CA SER A 150 8.45 -3.39 6.91
C SER A 150 7.80 -2.16 6.29
N ILE A 151 6.71 -1.65 6.88
CA ILE A 151 6.03 -0.44 6.41
C ILE A 151 6.93 0.80 6.58
N GLY A 152 7.61 0.93 7.72
CA GLY A 152 8.53 2.04 7.98
C GLY A 152 9.66 2.10 6.95
N LEU A 153 10.33 0.97 6.73
CA LEU A 153 11.42 0.84 5.76
C LEU A 153 10.93 1.07 4.31
N ALA A 154 9.76 0.55 3.96
CA ALA A 154 9.17 0.75 2.65
C ALA A 154 8.81 2.22 2.40
N LYS A 155 8.27 2.92 3.40
CA LYS A 155 7.98 4.36 3.31
C LYS A 155 9.24 5.18 3.12
N GLU A 156 10.29 4.88 3.88
CA GLU A 156 11.60 5.53 3.74
C GLU A 156 12.19 5.31 2.34
N TYR A 157 12.17 4.07 1.85
CA TYR A 157 12.62 3.74 0.49
C TYR A 157 11.89 4.57 -0.56
N VAL A 158 10.56 4.61 -0.51
CA VAL A 158 9.75 5.36 -1.47
C VAL A 158 10.00 6.87 -1.35
N TYR A 159 10.12 7.38 -0.13
CA TYR A 159 10.46 8.78 0.12
C TYR A 159 11.78 9.17 -0.55
N LEU A 160 12.83 8.39 -0.36
CA LEU A 160 14.14 8.63 -0.96
C LEU A 160 14.10 8.48 -2.49
N ALA A 161 13.36 7.50 -3.02
CA ALA A 161 13.21 7.32 -4.47
C ALA A 161 12.48 8.50 -5.14
N ILE A 162 11.53 9.15 -4.45
CA ILE A 162 10.89 10.39 -4.91
C ILE A 162 11.88 11.55 -4.82
N LEU A 163 12.57 11.69 -3.69
CA LEU A 163 13.51 12.78 -3.42
C LEU A 163 14.61 12.83 -4.48
N GLU A 164 15.20 11.69 -4.79
CA GLU A 164 16.29 11.55 -5.75
C GLU A 164 15.82 11.58 -7.21
N SER A 165 14.51 11.52 -7.46
CA SER A 165 13.94 11.68 -8.80
C SER A 165 13.45 13.09 -9.10
N LYS A 166 13.27 13.95 -8.08
CA LYS A 166 12.55 15.23 -8.23
C LYS A 166 13.06 16.15 -9.33
N ASP A 167 14.36 16.11 -9.58
CA ASP A 167 15.05 16.96 -10.55
C ASP A 167 15.39 16.20 -11.86
N ILE A 168 14.91 14.95 -12.02
CA ILE A 168 15.09 14.15 -13.23
C ILE A 168 13.92 14.44 -14.18
N PHE A 169 14.24 14.86 -15.39
CA PHE A 169 13.24 15.15 -16.42
C PHE A 169 13.21 14.03 -17.47
N SER A 170 12.10 13.30 -17.53
CA SER A 170 11.86 12.27 -18.53
C SER A 170 10.51 12.48 -19.19
N GLY A 171 10.52 12.98 -20.42
CA GLY A 171 9.29 13.23 -21.18
C GLY A 171 8.46 14.42 -20.68
N LYS A 172 7.16 14.45 -21.08
CA LYS A 172 6.23 15.56 -20.78
C LYS A 172 5.19 15.23 -19.69
N GLY A 173 5.06 13.96 -19.31
CA GLY A 173 4.09 13.48 -18.31
C GLY A 173 4.67 13.41 -16.91
N ASN A 174 3.94 12.74 -16.02
CA ASN A 174 4.44 12.40 -14.69
C ASN A 174 5.60 11.38 -14.84
N GLY A 175 6.77 11.75 -14.34
CA GLY A 175 7.95 10.88 -14.37
C GLY A 175 7.88 9.78 -13.30
N SER A 176 8.76 8.79 -13.46
CA SER A 176 8.92 7.67 -12.54
C SER A 176 9.82 8.02 -11.35
N LEU A 177 9.70 7.22 -10.30
CA LEU A 177 10.65 7.21 -9.18
C LEU A 177 12.06 6.82 -9.66
N ASN A 178 13.08 7.27 -8.93
CA ASN A 178 14.46 6.79 -9.13
C ASN A 178 14.73 5.58 -8.21
N HIS A 179 14.51 4.38 -8.73
CA HIS A 179 14.79 3.15 -7.99
C HIS A 179 16.29 2.81 -7.87
N PHE A 180 17.15 3.53 -8.58
CA PHE A 180 18.61 3.35 -8.56
C PHE A 180 19.34 4.33 -7.65
N PHE A 181 18.62 5.01 -6.75
CA PHE A 181 19.22 6.05 -5.89
C PHE A 181 20.25 5.49 -4.90
N ASN A 182 20.10 4.23 -4.47
CA ASN A 182 21.00 3.59 -3.52
C ASN A 182 21.02 2.07 -3.74
N PRO A 183 21.68 1.57 -4.81
CA PRO A 183 21.72 0.14 -5.09
C PRO A 183 22.44 -0.62 -3.97
N GLN A 184 21.78 -1.60 -3.40
CA GLN A 184 22.30 -2.46 -2.34
C GLN A 184 22.69 -3.83 -2.91
N LYS A 185 23.64 -4.51 -2.25
CA LYS A 185 23.90 -5.92 -2.53
C LYS A 185 22.63 -6.73 -2.32
N GLN A 186 22.37 -7.68 -3.23
CA GLN A 186 21.26 -8.61 -3.09
C GLN A 186 21.36 -9.36 -1.77
N LYS A 187 20.26 -9.37 -1.02
CA LYS A 187 20.12 -10.17 0.20
C LYS A 187 19.32 -11.42 -0.14
N PHE A 188 19.81 -12.56 0.28
CA PHE A 188 19.10 -13.83 0.18
C PHE A 188 18.55 -14.18 1.56
N TYR A 189 17.33 -14.67 1.60
CA TYR A 189 16.81 -15.34 2.78
C TYR A 189 17.37 -16.76 2.78
N GLU A 190 18.26 -17.04 3.72
CA GLU A 190 18.67 -18.42 3.96
C GLU A 190 17.54 -19.10 4.70
N SER A 191 16.67 -19.81 3.98
CA SER A 191 15.74 -20.74 4.62
C SER A 191 16.61 -21.85 5.22
N ASN A 192 16.62 -21.98 6.54
CA ASN A 192 17.06 -23.21 7.18
C ASN A 192 16.06 -24.31 6.78
N CYS A 193 16.26 -24.88 5.59
CA CYS A 193 15.62 -26.14 5.20
C CYS A 193 16.40 -27.22 5.93
N GLU A 194 15.96 -27.57 7.16
CA GLU A 194 16.19 -28.90 7.74
C GLU A 194 15.18 -29.89 7.17
#